data_fc18a8e79ae18f378e587f4658c5f3d9
#
_entry.id   fc18a8e79ae18f378e587f4658c5f3d9
#
_cell.length_a   1.000
_cell.length_b   1.000
_cell.length_c   1.000
_cell.angle_alpha   90.00
_cell.angle_beta   90.00
_cell.angle_gamma   90.00
#
_symmetry.space_group_name_H-M   'P 1'
#
loop_
_entity.id
_entity.type
_entity.pdbx_description
1 polymer ?
#
loop_
_entity_poly.entity_id
_entity_poly.type
_entity_poly.pdbx_seq_one_letter_code
_entity_poly.pdbx_strand_id
1 'polypeptide(L)'
;MTNYFREQILTLPQLIADVHAPFAAEAERIFDADTSRSIGRLFTLGCGDSYFAAIASELAFEMLAGVPTEAQNAMTFSRYSADFLPTQGAHVIGISVSGGVTRTIEGVTRAGKRGARTYAITSSETTPIAQAVQHVLTTKAPDVPNAAGVQVPGARSYFASLMMLYASAIHIGEMRGALSAADAQTWRATLAATADAAAQTIALADPAAHSLAQDTLSYKDDFVFCGAGPNFGTALFCAAKMLEATGDAAMGQDIEEWAHLQYFARLGPTPTFVISAGERDASRAEEVRTAMHAIGRLVVELPQTSCPEVFAPLVSSIPPMLFAAHRAELLGEPYFRGFAGGRSIEHGGGISRIRTSVMKA
;
A
#
# COMPACT_ATOMS: atom_id res chain seq x y z
N MET A 1 10.75 -4.98 25.93
CA MET A 1 10.83 -5.91 24.75
C MET A 1 11.08 -5.06 23.51
N THR A 2 11.90 -5.49 22.55
CA THR A 2 12.18 -4.68 21.36
C THR A 2 10.91 -4.57 20.50
N ASN A 3 10.53 -3.34 20.13
CA ASN A 3 9.39 -3.10 19.25
C ASN A 3 9.83 -3.27 17.79
N TYR A 4 9.86 -4.52 17.31
CA TYR A 4 10.35 -4.85 15.97
C TYR A 4 9.51 -4.23 14.84
N PHE A 5 8.23 -3.95 15.07
CA PHE A 5 7.42 -3.27 14.07
C PHE A 5 7.86 -1.80 13.94
N ARG A 6 8.07 -1.11 15.05
CA ARG A 6 8.64 0.24 15.04
C ARG A 6 10.05 0.24 14.41
N GLU A 7 10.93 -0.70 14.79
CA GLU A 7 12.27 -0.83 14.19
C GLU A 7 12.19 -0.96 12.66
N GLN A 8 11.24 -1.75 12.15
CA GLN A 8 11.04 -1.88 10.70
C GLN A 8 10.63 -0.53 10.07
N ILE A 9 9.76 0.24 10.72
CA ILE A 9 9.32 1.56 10.23
C ILE A 9 10.50 2.53 10.19
N LEU A 10 11.36 2.53 11.23
CA LEU A 10 12.53 3.41 11.28
C LEU A 10 13.55 3.17 10.14
N THR A 11 13.50 1.99 9.49
CA THR A 11 14.37 1.67 8.37
C THR A 11 13.80 2.03 6.99
N LEU A 12 12.57 2.56 6.91
CA LEU A 12 11.91 2.88 5.63
C LEU A 12 12.67 3.95 4.81
N PRO A 13 13.23 5.02 5.40
CA PRO A 13 14.02 5.98 4.63
C PRO A 13 15.21 5.32 3.93
N GLN A 14 15.94 4.47 4.64
CA GLN A 14 17.07 3.73 4.06
C GLN A 14 16.60 2.76 2.96
N LEU A 15 15.47 2.09 3.16
CA LEU A 15 14.88 1.23 2.12
C LEU A 15 14.61 2.02 0.83
N ILE A 16 13.97 3.18 0.92
CA ILE A 16 13.68 4.03 -0.25
C ILE A 16 14.97 4.37 -0.98
N ALA A 17 15.99 4.82 -0.26
CA ALA A 17 17.29 5.15 -0.82
C ALA A 17 17.96 3.95 -1.51
N ASP A 18 17.93 2.78 -0.88
CA ASP A 18 18.58 1.56 -1.38
C ASP A 18 17.92 1.00 -2.65
N VAL A 19 16.56 1.07 -2.73
CA VAL A 19 15.84 0.44 -3.84
C VAL A 19 15.57 1.37 -5.02
N HIS A 20 15.72 2.68 -4.86
CA HIS A 20 15.37 3.66 -5.88
C HIS A 20 16.05 3.37 -7.24
N ALA A 21 17.38 3.30 -7.27
CA ALA A 21 18.12 3.06 -8.53
C ALA A 21 17.95 1.62 -9.05
N PRO A 22 18.03 0.56 -8.23
CA PRO A 22 17.74 -0.80 -8.68
C PRO A 22 16.35 -0.97 -9.29
N PHE A 23 15.32 -0.36 -8.71
CA PHE A 23 13.95 -0.52 -9.23
C PHE A 23 13.71 0.32 -10.49
N ALA A 24 14.39 1.46 -10.65
CA ALA A 24 14.42 2.19 -11.92
C ALA A 24 15.00 1.33 -13.04
N ALA A 25 16.16 0.69 -12.79
CA ALA A 25 16.78 -0.22 -13.75
C ALA A 25 15.91 -1.45 -14.07
N GLU A 26 15.18 -1.96 -13.09
CA GLU A 26 14.25 -3.08 -13.30
C GLU A 26 13.05 -2.66 -14.18
N ALA A 27 12.51 -1.46 -13.98
CA ALA A 27 11.47 -0.91 -14.84
C ALA A 27 11.96 -0.72 -16.29
N GLU A 28 13.18 -0.19 -16.46
CA GLU A 28 13.84 -0.04 -17.78
C GLU A 28 14.02 -1.40 -18.49
N ARG A 29 14.40 -2.44 -17.76
CA ARG A 29 14.57 -3.79 -18.31
C ARG A 29 13.28 -4.38 -18.87
N ILE A 30 12.14 -4.05 -18.25
CA ILE A 30 10.84 -4.68 -18.56
C ILE A 30 10.01 -3.87 -19.53
N PHE A 31 10.01 -2.55 -19.43
CA PHE A 31 9.14 -1.67 -20.20
C PHE A 31 9.92 -0.90 -21.27
N ASP A 32 10.26 -1.59 -22.37
CA ASP A 32 10.79 -0.91 -23.56
C ASP A 32 9.75 0.05 -24.21
N ALA A 33 10.18 0.82 -25.19
CA ALA A 33 9.33 1.81 -25.84
C ALA A 33 8.09 1.21 -26.51
N ASP A 34 8.22 0.05 -27.16
CA ASP A 34 7.10 -0.60 -27.86
C ASP A 34 6.10 -1.20 -26.86
N THR A 35 6.61 -1.85 -25.81
CA THR A 35 5.79 -2.35 -24.70
C THR A 35 5.02 -1.19 -24.06
N SER A 36 5.72 -0.10 -23.69
CA SER A 36 5.13 1.06 -23.02
C SER A 36 4.04 1.72 -23.88
N ARG A 37 4.27 1.90 -25.19
CA ARG A 37 3.28 2.48 -26.10
C ARG A 37 2.08 1.57 -26.35
N SER A 38 2.24 0.25 -26.20
CA SER A 38 1.15 -0.70 -26.38
C SER A 38 0.14 -0.71 -25.21
N ILE A 39 0.46 -0.08 -24.08
CA ILE A 39 -0.44 -0.03 -22.93
C ILE A 39 -1.65 0.87 -23.24
N GLY A 40 -2.78 0.29 -23.55
CA GLY A 40 -4.05 1.00 -23.71
C GLY A 40 -4.79 1.18 -22.39
N ARG A 41 -4.75 0.15 -21.54
CA ARG A 41 -5.29 0.16 -20.16
C ARG A 41 -4.46 -0.74 -19.26
N LEU A 42 -4.15 -0.25 -18.07
CA LEU A 42 -3.44 -1.00 -17.05
C LEU A 42 -4.41 -1.46 -15.95
N PHE A 43 -4.31 -2.71 -15.57
CA PHE A 43 -4.96 -3.26 -14.40
C PHE A 43 -3.89 -3.67 -13.39
N THR A 44 -4.05 -3.24 -12.14
CA THR A 44 -3.20 -3.67 -11.04
C THR A 44 -4.03 -4.47 -10.05
N LEU A 45 -3.54 -5.62 -9.59
CA LEU A 45 -4.30 -6.46 -8.67
C LEU A 45 -3.46 -7.06 -7.56
N GLY A 46 -4.09 -7.24 -6.42
CA GLY A 46 -3.48 -7.86 -5.24
C GLY A 46 -4.49 -8.19 -4.16
N CYS A 47 -4.00 -8.64 -3.02
CA CYS A 47 -4.78 -8.84 -1.80
C CYS A 47 -4.10 -8.13 -0.63
N GLY A 48 -4.87 -7.55 0.30
CA GLY A 48 -4.34 -6.84 1.46
C GLY A 48 -3.38 -5.72 1.03
N ASP A 49 -2.21 -5.64 1.63
CA ASP A 49 -1.19 -4.61 1.35
C ASP A 49 -0.89 -4.45 -0.13
N SER A 50 -0.85 -5.54 -0.88
CA SER A 50 -0.62 -5.51 -2.33
C SER A 50 -1.76 -4.83 -3.10
N TYR A 51 -3.00 -5.01 -2.68
CA TYR A 51 -4.15 -4.30 -3.24
C TYR A 51 -4.14 -2.81 -2.84
N PHE A 52 -3.76 -2.51 -1.61
CA PHE A 52 -3.67 -1.13 -1.14
C PHE A 52 -2.54 -0.37 -1.86
N ALA A 53 -1.41 -1.04 -2.17
CA ALA A 53 -0.36 -0.47 -3.00
C ALA A 53 -0.84 -0.23 -4.45
N ALA A 54 -1.68 -1.11 -4.99
CA ALA A 54 -2.30 -0.91 -6.29
C ALA A 54 -3.15 0.38 -6.31
N ILE A 55 -4.06 0.57 -5.35
CA ILE A 55 -4.88 1.79 -5.22
C ILE A 55 -3.99 3.03 -5.07
N ALA A 56 -3.01 2.97 -4.17
CA ALA A 56 -2.12 4.09 -3.87
C ALA A 56 -1.26 4.54 -5.07
N SER A 57 -1.10 3.70 -6.09
CA SER A 57 -0.28 3.99 -7.27
C SER A 57 -1.08 4.35 -8.54
N GLU A 58 -2.41 4.27 -8.54
CA GLU A 58 -3.24 4.59 -9.72
C GLU A 58 -2.92 5.97 -10.28
N LEU A 59 -2.94 7.00 -9.41
CA LEU A 59 -2.65 8.38 -9.80
C LEU A 59 -1.27 8.51 -10.48
N ALA A 60 -0.27 7.74 -10.04
CA ALA A 60 1.05 7.80 -10.66
C ALA A 60 1.03 7.32 -12.11
N PHE A 61 0.35 6.23 -12.41
CA PHE A 61 0.21 5.74 -13.79
C PHE A 61 -0.63 6.69 -14.65
N GLU A 62 -1.69 7.25 -14.11
CA GLU A 62 -2.54 8.18 -14.85
C GLU A 62 -1.83 9.52 -15.09
N MET A 63 -1.21 10.10 -14.06
CA MET A 63 -0.59 11.42 -14.14
C MET A 63 0.77 11.40 -14.84
N LEU A 64 1.63 10.43 -14.53
CA LEU A 64 2.99 10.37 -15.02
C LEU A 64 3.10 9.57 -16.32
N ALA A 65 2.41 8.45 -16.42
CA ALA A 65 2.46 7.59 -17.60
C ALA A 65 1.39 7.89 -18.65
N GLY A 66 0.36 8.67 -18.34
CA GLY A 66 -0.79 8.91 -19.22
C GLY A 66 -1.53 7.62 -19.57
N VAL A 67 -1.63 6.69 -18.62
CA VAL A 67 -2.24 5.37 -18.80
C VAL A 67 -3.47 5.24 -17.91
N PRO A 68 -4.69 5.07 -18.48
CA PRO A 68 -5.86 4.74 -17.68
C PRO A 68 -5.59 3.45 -16.86
N THR A 69 -5.69 3.57 -15.55
CA THR A 69 -5.29 2.51 -14.62
C THR A 69 -6.45 2.16 -13.70
N GLU A 70 -6.58 0.89 -13.36
CA GLU A 70 -7.62 0.39 -12.48
C GLU A 70 -7.04 -0.62 -11.49
N ALA A 71 -7.07 -0.27 -10.20
CA ALA A 71 -6.68 -1.15 -9.12
C ALA A 71 -7.86 -2.04 -8.70
N GLN A 72 -7.67 -3.34 -8.68
CA GLN A 72 -8.72 -4.27 -8.29
C GLN A 72 -8.24 -5.25 -7.20
N ASN A 73 -9.16 -5.59 -6.30
CA ASN A 73 -8.97 -6.75 -5.44
C ASN A 73 -8.84 -8.01 -6.30
N ALA A 74 -7.87 -8.87 -5.98
CA ALA A 74 -7.57 -10.04 -6.80
C ALA A 74 -8.76 -11.02 -6.95
N MET A 75 -9.65 -11.12 -5.96
CA MET A 75 -10.86 -11.94 -6.09
C MET A 75 -11.84 -11.34 -7.11
N THR A 76 -12.08 -10.04 -7.04
CA THR A 76 -12.93 -9.32 -7.99
C THR A 76 -12.36 -9.43 -9.41
N PHE A 77 -11.08 -9.13 -9.56
CA PHE A 77 -10.42 -9.23 -10.85
C PHE A 77 -10.50 -10.64 -11.42
N SER A 78 -10.05 -11.65 -10.67
CA SER A 78 -9.93 -13.02 -11.18
C SER A 78 -11.26 -13.67 -11.54
N ARG A 79 -12.35 -13.32 -10.83
CA ARG A 79 -13.63 -13.99 -10.98
C ARG A 79 -14.68 -13.21 -11.77
N TYR A 80 -14.51 -11.90 -11.88
CA TYR A 80 -15.53 -11.04 -12.51
C TYR A 80 -14.96 -10.21 -13.66
N SER A 81 -13.79 -9.57 -13.50
CA SER A 81 -13.27 -8.63 -14.50
C SER A 81 -12.42 -9.28 -15.59
N ALA A 82 -11.66 -10.34 -15.27
CA ALA A 82 -10.72 -10.97 -16.21
C ALA A 82 -11.37 -11.48 -17.49
N ASP A 83 -12.67 -11.79 -17.48
CA ASP A 83 -13.40 -12.26 -18.66
C ASP A 83 -13.79 -11.12 -19.62
N PHE A 84 -13.73 -9.87 -19.19
CA PHE A 84 -14.17 -8.68 -19.91
C PHE A 84 -13.05 -7.70 -20.23
N LEU A 85 -11.80 -8.17 -20.22
CA LEU A 85 -10.64 -7.35 -20.56
C LEU A 85 -10.72 -6.84 -22.01
N PRO A 86 -10.21 -5.64 -22.30
CA PRO A 86 -10.06 -5.18 -23.68
C PRO A 86 -9.28 -6.19 -24.52
N THR A 87 -9.72 -6.40 -25.76
CA THR A 87 -9.08 -7.36 -26.68
C THR A 87 -7.70 -6.93 -27.15
N GLN A 88 -7.36 -5.64 -26.99
CA GLN A 88 -6.06 -5.07 -27.32
C GLN A 88 -5.65 -4.07 -26.25
N GLY A 89 -4.35 -3.98 -26.02
CA GLY A 89 -3.74 -3.00 -25.10
C GLY A 89 -4.04 -3.24 -23.61
N ALA A 90 -4.59 -4.39 -23.23
CA ALA A 90 -4.76 -4.77 -21.84
C ALA A 90 -3.42 -5.24 -21.24
N HIS A 91 -2.95 -4.54 -20.21
CA HIS A 91 -1.79 -4.92 -19.43
C HIS A 91 -2.20 -5.15 -17.98
N VAL A 92 -1.66 -6.19 -17.34
CA VAL A 92 -2.08 -6.63 -16.00
C VAL A 92 -0.88 -6.88 -15.11
N ILE A 93 -0.75 -6.13 -14.02
CA ILE A 93 0.29 -6.31 -13.00
C ILE A 93 -0.32 -6.98 -11.78
N GLY A 94 0.08 -8.21 -11.49
CA GLY A 94 -0.22 -8.90 -10.25
C GLY A 94 0.82 -8.59 -9.18
N ILE A 95 0.38 -8.11 -8.02
CA ILE A 95 1.27 -7.75 -6.91
C ILE A 95 1.15 -8.81 -5.82
N SER A 96 2.24 -9.49 -5.52
CA SER A 96 2.30 -10.50 -4.46
C SER A 96 3.74 -10.72 -4.02
N VAL A 97 4.14 -10.09 -2.91
CA VAL A 97 5.54 -10.18 -2.42
C VAL A 97 5.93 -11.62 -2.14
N SER A 98 5.11 -12.39 -1.42
CA SER A 98 5.34 -13.83 -1.19
C SER A 98 5.17 -14.68 -2.45
N GLY A 99 4.51 -14.16 -3.46
CA GLY A 99 4.20 -14.82 -4.72
C GLY A 99 3.24 -16.00 -4.64
N GLY A 100 2.75 -16.35 -3.44
CA GLY A 100 1.92 -17.54 -3.21
C GLY A 100 0.42 -17.30 -3.07
N VAL A 101 -0.07 -16.06 -3.24
CA VAL A 101 -1.49 -15.73 -3.05
C VAL A 101 -2.30 -16.24 -4.25
N THR A 102 -3.08 -17.29 -4.05
CA THR A 102 -3.78 -18.00 -5.12
C THR A 102 -4.69 -17.11 -5.97
N ARG A 103 -5.41 -16.16 -5.37
CA ARG A 103 -6.31 -15.29 -6.16
C ARG A 103 -5.54 -14.35 -7.09
N THR A 104 -4.37 -13.87 -6.67
CA THR A 104 -3.51 -13.04 -7.52
C THR A 104 -2.94 -13.86 -8.68
N ILE A 105 -2.47 -15.08 -8.42
CA ILE A 105 -1.99 -16.01 -9.45
C ILE A 105 -3.11 -16.34 -10.46
N GLU A 106 -4.31 -16.66 -9.96
CA GLU A 106 -5.48 -16.91 -10.81
C GLU A 106 -5.81 -15.71 -11.70
N GLY A 107 -5.77 -14.50 -11.15
CA GLY A 107 -6.06 -13.28 -11.90
C GLY A 107 -5.11 -13.07 -13.07
N VAL A 108 -3.81 -13.12 -12.85
CA VAL A 108 -2.82 -12.95 -13.94
C VAL A 108 -2.86 -14.09 -14.93
N THR A 109 -3.09 -15.33 -14.49
CA THR A 109 -3.23 -16.50 -15.38
C THR A 109 -4.43 -16.36 -16.31
N ARG A 110 -5.59 -15.96 -15.79
CA ARG A 110 -6.80 -15.75 -16.60
C ARG A 110 -6.63 -14.58 -17.57
N ALA A 111 -6.01 -13.48 -17.11
CA ALA A 111 -5.70 -12.35 -17.98
C ALA A 111 -4.79 -12.75 -19.15
N GLY A 112 -3.74 -13.53 -18.90
CA GLY A 112 -2.86 -14.05 -19.94
C GLY A 112 -3.59 -14.94 -20.94
N LYS A 113 -4.51 -15.82 -20.50
CA LYS A 113 -5.37 -16.63 -21.37
C LYS A 113 -6.29 -15.78 -22.25
N ARG A 114 -6.61 -14.56 -21.85
CA ARG A 114 -7.41 -13.59 -22.61
C ARG A 114 -6.57 -12.70 -23.53
N GLY A 115 -5.27 -12.92 -23.60
CA GLY A 115 -4.35 -12.18 -24.45
C GLY A 115 -3.81 -10.89 -23.85
N ALA A 116 -4.07 -10.61 -22.57
CA ALA A 116 -3.44 -9.50 -21.87
C ALA A 116 -1.94 -9.77 -21.68
N ARG A 117 -1.11 -8.71 -21.71
CA ARG A 117 0.28 -8.81 -21.32
C ARG A 117 0.36 -8.78 -19.79
N THR A 118 1.03 -9.76 -19.21
CA THR A 118 1.00 -10.00 -17.76
C THR A 118 2.36 -9.81 -17.11
N TYR A 119 2.33 -9.18 -15.93
CA TYR A 119 3.50 -8.86 -15.11
C TYR A 119 3.25 -9.28 -13.66
N ALA A 120 4.32 -9.58 -12.94
CA ALA A 120 4.29 -9.78 -11.51
C ALA A 120 5.26 -8.85 -10.80
N ILE A 121 4.82 -8.20 -9.73
CA ILE A 121 5.68 -7.58 -8.72
C ILE A 121 5.79 -8.57 -7.56
N THR A 122 6.99 -9.12 -7.33
CA THR A 122 7.20 -10.19 -6.35
C THR A 122 8.64 -10.22 -5.85
N SER A 123 8.92 -10.92 -4.75
CA SER A 123 10.25 -10.93 -4.13
C SER A 123 11.31 -11.70 -4.91
N SER A 124 10.93 -12.60 -5.82
CA SER A 124 11.85 -13.47 -6.55
C SER A 124 11.24 -13.99 -7.84
N GLU A 125 12.06 -14.26 -8.84
CA GLU A 125 11.68 -14.91 -10.10
C GLU A 125 11.23 -16.37 -9.94
N THR A 126 11.48 -16.98 -8.78
CA THR A 126 11.13 -18.39 -8.50
C THR A 126 9.79 -18.55 -7.79
N THR A 127 9.08 -17.45 -7.51
CA THR A 127 7.78 -17.50 -6.84
C THR A 127 6.68 -18.07 -7.74
N PRO A 128 5.60 -18.67 -7.18
CA PRO A 128 4.50 -19.20 -7.98
C PRO A 128 3.86 -18.19 -8.94
N ILE A 129 3.72 -16.92 -8.55
CA ILE A 129 3.18 -15.90 -9.45
C ILE A 129 4.17 -15.57 -10.58
N ALA A 130 5.47 -15.57 -10.31
CA ALA A 130 6.49 -15.32 -11.32
C ALA A 130 6.44 -16.36 -12.46
N GLN A 131 6.09 -17.60 -12.14
CA GLN A 131 5.92 -18.67 -13.12
C GLN A 131 4.61 -18.58 -13.91
N ALA A 132 3.69 -17.70 -13.51
CA ALA A 132 2.36 -17.55 -14.12
C ALA A 132 2.24 -16.33 -15.05
N VAL A 133 3.29 -15.55 -15.21
CA VAL A 133 3.30 -14.30 -15.99
C VAL A 133 4.39 -14.28 -17.05
N GLN A 134 4.30 -13.32 -17.97
CA GLN A 134 5.30 -13.13 -19.03
C GLN A 134 6.53 -12.35 -18.55
N HIS A 135 6.36 -11.43 -17.60
CA HIS A 135 7.43 -10.57 -17.11
C HIS A 135 7.39 -10.45 -15.58
N VAL A 136 8.56 -10.42 -14.97
CA VAL A 136 8.71 -10.30 -13.51
C VAL A 136 9.50 -9.04 -13.17
N LEU A 137 8.96 -8.26 -12.24
CA LEU A 137 9.60 -7.13 -11.58
C LEU A 137 9.94 -7.56 -10.15
N THR A 138 11.21 -7.70 -9.85
CA THR A 138 11.62 -8.21 -8.54
C THR A 138 11.76 -7.09 -7.51
N THR A 139 11.08 -7.24 -6.37
CA THR A 139 11.14 -6.29 -5.23
C THR A 139 12.07 -6.81 -4.13
N LYS A 140 13.26 -7.25 -4.50
CA LYS A 140 14.25 -7.69 -3.51
C LYS A 140 14.74 -6.46 -2.72
N ALA A 141 14.32 -6.38 -1.46
CA ALA A 141 14.78 -5.37 -0.53
C ALA A 141 15.83 -5.96 0.43
N PRO A 142 16.81 -5.18 0.88
CA PRO A 142 17.73 -5.61 1.93
C PRO A 142 16.99 -6.03 3.20
N ASP A 143 17.51 -7.04 3.91
CA ASP A 143 16.95 -7.46 5.20
C ASP A 143 17.12 -6.38 6.28
N VAL A 144 16.24 -6.40 7.27
CA VAL A 144 16.39 -5.55 8.45
C VAL A 144 17.46 -6.15 9.37
N PRO A 145 18.51 -5.41 9.73
CA PRO A 145 19.49 -5.89 10.69
C PRO A 145 18.82 -6.31 12.00
N ASN A 146 19.25 -7.44 12.58
CA ASN A 146 18.82 -7.97 13.88
C ASN A 146 17.34 -8.40 13.99
N ALA A 147 16.57 -8.40 12.92
CA ALA A 147 15.17 -8.82 12.91
C ALA A 147 14.92 -10.13 12.14
N ALA A 148 15.95 -10.91 11.85
CA ALA A 148 15.84 -12.17 11.12
C ALA A 148 14.87 -13.14 11.83
N GLY A 149 13.85 -13.59 11.12
CA GLY A 149 12.85 -14.55 11.62
C GLY A 149 11.75 -13.94 12.49
N VAL A 150 11.80 -12.64 12.79
CA VAL A 150 10.72 -11.97 13.54
C VAL A 150 9.57 -11.61 12.58
N GLN A 151 8.39 -12.10 12.90
CA GLN A 151 7.18 -11.78 12.14
C GLN A 151 6.58 -10.47 12.66
N VAL A 152 6.47 -9.49 11.77
CA VAL A 152 5.85 -8.18 12.04
C VAL A 152 4.95 -7.78 10.87
N PRO A 153 4.04 -6.83 11.06
CA PRO A 153 3.25 -6.28 9.95
C PRO A 153 4.13 -5.76 8.81
N GLY A 154 3.73 -6.04 7.57
CA GLY A 154 4.58 -5.83 6.39
C GLY A 154 4.69 -4.37 5.95
N ALA A 155 5.52 -3.53 6.60
CA ALA A 155 5.77 -2.17 6.15
C ALA A 155 6.75 -2.12 4.97
N ARG A 156 7.91 -2.74 5.08
CA ARG A 156 8.97 -2.69 4.04
C ARG A 156 8.52 -3.29 2.71
N SER A 157 7.79 -4.39 2.75
CA SER A 157 7.27 -5.03 1.53
C SER A 157 6.22 -4.17 0.81
N TYR A 158 5.41 -3.43 1.55
CA TYR A 158 4.48 -2.46 1.00
C TYR A 158 5.23 -1.30 0.31
N PHE A 159 6.20 -0.71 0.99
CA PHE A 159 7.06 0.35 0.43
C PHE A 159 7.83 -0.11 -0.80
N ALA A 160 8.41 -1.30 -0.78
CA ALA A 160 9.09 -1.85 -1.96
C ALA A 160 8.13 -2.03 -3.15
N SER A 161 6.88 -2.45 -2.91
CA SER A 161 5.86 -2.54 -3.96
C SER A 161 5.50 -1.16 -4.52
N LEU A 162 5.30 -0.15 -3.66
CA LEU A 162 5.05 1.23 -4.09
C LEU A 162 6.21 1.80 -4.91
N MET A 163 7.44 1.65 -4.42
CA MET A 163 8.64 2.14 -5.12
C MET A 163 8.77 1.52 -6.52
N MET A 164 8.50 0.23 -6.67
CA MET A 164 8.52 -0.43 -7.98
C MET A 164 7.41 0.10 -8.89
N LEU A 165 6.20 0.29 -8.38
CA LEU A 165 5.07 0.84 -9.13
C LEU A 165 5.36 2.28 -9.59
N TYR A 166 5.88 3.12 -8.72
CA TYR A 166 6.24 4.51 -9.05
C TYR A 166 7.40 4.58 -10.05
N ALA A 167 8.44 3.79 -9.89
CA ALA A 167 9.54 3.71 -10.85
C ALA A 167 9.03 3.26 -12.23
N SER A 168 8.13 2.27 -12.27
CA SER A 168 7.48 1.81 -13.50
C SER A 168 6.63 2.91 -14.15
N ALA A 169 5.84 3.65 -13.37
CA ALA A 169 4.99 4.72 -13.88
C ALA A 169 5.82 5.86 -14.53
N ILE A 170 6.91 6.27 -13.88
CA ILE A 170 7.81 7.30 -14.42
C ILE A 170 8.46 6.82 -15.72
N HIS A 171 8.98 5.58 -15.72
CA HIS A 171 9.67 5.05 -16.91
C HIS A 171 8.70 4.83 -18.09
N ILE A 172 7.54 4.26 -17.84
CA ILE A 172 6.50 4.10 -18.87
C ILE A 172 6.12 5.47 -19.45
N GLY A 173 5.97 6.50 -18.61
CA GLY A 173 5.65 7.87 -19.05
C GLY A 173 6.69 8.44 -19.99
N GLU A 174 7.97 8.25 -19.68
CA GLU A 174 9.08 8.65 -20.55
C GLU A 174 9.05 7.91 -21.89
N MET A 175 8.90 6.59 -21.87
CA MET A 175 8.88 5.76 -23.07
C MET A 175 7.66 6.00 -23.97
N ARG A 176 6.55 6.44 -23.41
CA ARG A 176 5.33 6.83 -24.13
C ARG A 176 5.41 8.26 -24.69
N GLY A 177 6.31 9.08 -24.16
CA GLY A 177 6.40 10.51 -24.45
C GLY A 177 5.37 11.35 -23.67
N ALA A 178 4.75 10.81 -22.63
CA ALA A 178 3.92 11.55 -21.68
C ALA A 178 4.79 12.46 -20.79
N LEU A 179 6.01 12.04 -20.51
CA LEU A 179 7.05 12.83 -19.86
C LEU A 179 8.22 13.06 -20.84
N SER A 180 8.78 14.27 -20.84
CA SER A 180 10.10 14.48 -21.44
C SER A 180 11.18 13.77 -20.60
N ALA A 181 12.36 13.52 -21.18
CA ALA A 181 13.48 12.94 -20.43
C ALA A 181 13.88 13.81 -19.21
N ALA A 182 13.77 15.14 -19.33
CA ALA A 182 14.05 16.07 -18.24
C ALA A 182 13.00 15.97 -17.13
N ASP A 183 11.71 15.89 -17.48
CA ASP A 183 10.63 15.72 -16.51
C ASP A 183 10.72 14.35 -15.81
N ALA A 184 10.98 13.29 -16.57
CA ALA A 184 11.18 11.95 -16.00
C ALA A 184 12.34 11.92 -15.00
N GLN A 185 13.46 12.59 -15.32
CA GLN A 185 14.59 12.73 -14.39
C GLN A 185 14.20 13.52 -13.13
N THR A 186 13.41 14.58 -13.29
CA THR A 186 12.89 15.37 -12.16
C THR A 186 12.00 14.51 -11.26
N TRP A 187 11.10 13.71 -11.84
CA TRP A 187 10.25 12.82 -11.06
C TRP A 187 11.02 11.69 -10.37
N ARG A 188 12.07 11.14 -11.00
CA ARG A 188 12.98 10.18 -10.33
C ARG A 188 13.68 10.83 -9.14
N ALA A 189 14.18 12.04 -9.28
CA ALA A 189 14.80 12.77 -8.18
C ALA A 189 13.79 13.08 -7.05
N THR A 190 12.56 13.45 -7.41
CA THR A 190 11.48 13.70 -6.45
C THR A 190 11.10 12.41 -5.69
N LEU A 191 11.02 11.28 -6.40
CA LEU A 191 10.78 9.98 -5.76
C LEU A 191 11.93 9.61 -4.80
N ALA A 192 13.18 9.82 -5.18
CA ALA A 192 14.33 9.58 -4.30
C ALA A 192 14.29 10.46 -3.05
N ALA A 193 13.91 11.74 -3.19
CA ALA A 193 13.81 12.68 -2.08
C ALA A 193 12.72 12.31 -1.04
N THR A 194 11.82 11.39 -1.36
CA THR A 194 10.86 10.87 -0.36
C THR A 194 11.55 10.14 0.79
N ALA A 195 12.79 9.70 0.64
CA ALA A 195 13.60 9.15 1.72
C ALA A 195 13.83 10.18 2.84
N ASP A 196 14.21 11.40 2.47
CA ASP A 196 14.42 12.48 3.43
C ASP A 196 13.11 12.93 4.07
N ALA A 197 12.03 13.02 3.27
CA ALA A 197 10.70 13.33 3.78
C ALA A 197 10.20 12.27 4.77
N ALA A 198 10.43 11.00 4.49
CA ALA A 198 10.12 9.89 5.39
C ALA A 198 10.92 9.97 6.71
N ALA A 199 12.23 10.26 6.63
CA ALA A 199 13.08 10.42 7.81
C ALA A 199 12.61 11.58 8.71
N GLN A 200 12.31 12.72 8.12
CA GLN A 200 11.79 13.88 8.84
C GLN A 200 10.40 13.58 9.44
N THR A 201 9.53 12.90 8.70
CA THR A 201 8.22 12.49 9.20
C THR A 201 8.33 11.56 10.39
N ILE A 202 9.24 10.58 10.35
CA ILE A 202 9.52 9.70 11.51
C ILE A 202 9.92 10.51 12.72
N ALA A 203 10.88 11.44 12.56
CA ALA A 203 11.37 12.25 13.66
C ALA A 203 10.28 13.11 14.33
N LEU A 204 9.34 13.61 13.53
CA LEU A 204 8.21 14.43 14.02
C LEU A 204 7.09 13.55 14.61
N ALA A 205 6.74 12.48 13.92
CA ALA A 205 5.55 11.68 14.23
C ALA A 205 5.77 10.66 15.34
N ASP A 206 6.97 10.13 15.53
CA ASP A 206 7.21 9.04 16.48
C ASP A 206 6.87 9.43 17.94
N PRO A 207 7.32 10.57 18.48
CA PRO A 207 6.90 10.99 19.81
C PRO A 207 5.41 11.34 19.91
N ALA A 208 4.83 11.96 18.87
CA ALA A 208 3.41 12.29 18.83
C ALA A 208 2.52 11.04 18.78
N ALA A 209 2.91 10.04 17.99
CA ALA A 209 2.22 8.77 17.92
C ALA A 209 2.27 7.98 19.22
N HIS A 210 3.42 8.04 19.94
CA HIS A 210 3.56 7.44 21.27
C HIS A 210 2.62 8.10 22.29
N SER A 211 2.59 9.44 22.34
CA SER A 211 1.67 10.17 23.23
C SER A 211 0.21 9.82 22.93
N LEU A 212 -0.20 9.86 21.65
CA LEU A 212 -1.55 9.50 21.24
C LEU A 212 -1.91 8.05 21.64
N ALA A 213 -0.97 7.12 21.51
CA ALA A 213 -1.18 5.73 21.89
C ALA A 213 -1.41 5.58 23.41
N GLN A 214 -0.73 6.37 24.23
CA GLN A 214 -0.97 6.45 25.68
C GLN A 214 -2.36 7.04 25.98
N ASP A 215 -2.69 8.18 25.38
CA ASP A 215 -3.95 8.90 25.61
C ASP A 215 -5.18 8.07 25.21
N THR A 216 -5.04 7.25 24.18
CA THR A 216 -6.11 6.39 23.67
C THR A 216 -6.04 4.95 24.15
N LEU A 217 -5.18 4.60 25.10
CA LEU A 217 -4.93 3.20 25.51
C LEU A 217 -6.19 2.49 26.03
N SER A 218 -7.03 3.22 26.76
CA SER A 218 -8.30 2.69 27.31
C SER A 218 -9.41 2.54 26.26
N TYR A 219 -9.24 3.13 25.07
CA TYR A 219 -10.22 3.06 24.01
C TYR A 219 -10.31 1.64 23.44
N LYS A 220 -11.54 1.09 23.32
CA LYS A 220 -11.79 -0.30 22.93
C LYS A 220 -12.70 -0.47 21.71
N ASP A 221 -13.20 0.63 21.18
CA ASP A 221 -14.05 0.61 19.98
C ASP A 221 -13.22 0.70 18.69
N ASP A 222 -13.89 1.00 17.57
CA ASP A 222 -13.27 1.01 16.25
C ASP A 222 -12.34 2.22 16.03
N PHE A 223 -11.26 2.00 15.32
CA PHE A 223 -10.41 3.05 14.77
C PHE A 223 -10.77 3.27 13.30
N VAL A 224 -10.88 4.52 12.89
CA VAL A 224 -11.22 4.87 11.50
C VAL A 224 -10.06 5.63 10.86
N PHE A 225 -9.73 5.24 9.64
CA PHE A 225 -8.70 5.87 8.81
C PHE A 225 -9.35 6.35 7.52
N CYS A 226 -9.25 7.64 7.20
CA CYS A 226 -9.85 8.26 6.03
C CYS A 226 -8.77 8.87 5.14
N GLY A 227 -8.91 8.71 3.83
CA GLY A 227 -8.05 9.35 2.84
C GLY A 227 -8.71 9.33 1.47
N ALA A 228 -8.24 10.19 0.56
CA ALA A 228 -8.74 10.25 -0.82
C ALA A 228 -7.61 9.99 -1.82
N GLY A 229 -7.94 9.59 -3.05
CA GLY A 229 -6.98 9.30 -4.09
C GLY A 229 -5.91 8.30 -3.63
N PRO A 230 -4.59 8.61 -3.78
CA PRO A 230 -3.53 7.73 -3.29
C PRO A 230 -3.64 7.41 -1.80
N ASN A 231 -4.11 8.37 -0.99
CA ASN A 231 -4.27 8.20 0.44
C ASN A 231 -5.50 7.37 0.85
N PHE A 232 -6.40 7.04 -0.06
CA PHE A 232 -7.38 5.98 0.19
C PHE A 232 -6.69 4.62 0.34
N GLY A 233 -5.73 4.30 -0.54
CA GLY A 233 -4.87 3.12 -0.37
C GLY A 233 -4.09 3.13 0.95
N THR A 234 -3.60 4.31 1.36
CA THR A 234 -2.92 4.52 2.65
C THR A 234 -3.86 4.27 3.84
N ALA A 235 -5.09 4.77 3.79
CA ALA A 235 -6.09 4.56 4.84
C ALA A 235 -6.41 3.07 5.05
N LEU A 236 -6.61 2.33 3.97
CA LEU A 236 -6.82 0.88 3.99
C LEU A 236 -5.60 0.14 4.57
N PHE A 237 -4.40 0.54 4.15
CA PHE A 237 -3.15 -0.03 4.64
C PHE A 237 -2.95 0.21 6.15
N CYS A 238 -3.16 1.44 6.63
CA CYS A 238 -3.01 1.79 8.03
C CYS A 238 -4.02 1.06 8.93
N ALA A 239 -5.28 0.93 8.49
CA ALA A 239 -6.28 0.12 9.17
C ALA A 239 -5.86 -1.36 9.28
N ALA A 240 -5.28 -1.92 8.21
CA ALA A 240 -4.74 -3.28 8.24
C ALA A 240 -3.57 -3.41 9.23
N LYS A 241 -2.69 -2.41 9.33
CA LYS A 241 -1.58 -2.42 10.30
C LYS A 241 -2.07 -2.37 11.75
N MET A 242 -3.14 -1.62 12.02
CA MET A 242 -3.82 -1.68 13.33
C MET A 242 -4.30 -3.09 13.64
N LEU A 243 -5.09 -3.69 12.75
CA LEU A 243 -5.59 -5.07 12.91
C LEU A 243 -4.46 -6.09 13.12
N GLU A 244 -3.38 -5.99 12.34
CA GLU A 244 -2.27 -6.93 12.39
C GLU A 244 -1.43 -6.79 13.66
N ALA A 245 -1.18 -5.56 14.12
CA ALA A 245 -0.32 -5.28 15.25
C ALA A 245 -1.04 -5.41 16.60
N THR A 246 -2.25 -4.88 16.71
CA THR A 246 -2.96 -4.77 17.99
C THR A 246 -4.17 -5.71 18.11
N GLY A 247 -4.78 -6.06 17.00
CA GLY A 247 -6.07 -6.77 16.95
C GLY A 247 -7.26 -5.87 17.23
N ASP A 248 -7.06 -4.58 17.46
CA ASP A 248 -8.15 -3.62 17.58
C ASP A 248 -8.91 -3.51 16.25
N ALA A 249 -10.21 -3.38 16.32
CA ALA A 249 -11.03 -3.17 15.14
C ALA A 249 -10.64 -1.85 14.46
N ALA A 250 -10.43 -1.91 13.14
CA ALA A 250 -10.01 -0.75 12.36
C ALA A 250 -10.58 -0.80 10.96
N MET A 251 -10.97 0.36 10.45
CA MET A 251 -11.58 0.53 9.13
C MET A 251 -10.83 1.60 8.34
N GLY A 252 -10.44 1.25 7.10
CA GLY A 252 -9.98 2.24 6.11
C GLY A 252 -11.14 2.64 5.20
N GLN A 253 -11.27 3.93 4.89
CA GLN A 253 -12.38 4.45 4.12
C GLN A 253 -11.96 5.62 3.24
N ASP A 254 -12.62 5.80 2.10
CA ASP A 254 -12.53 7.03 1.36
C ASP A 254 -13.12 8.17 2.19
N ILE A 255 -12.53 9.37 2.07
CA ILE A 255 -12.95 10.51 2.88
C ILE A 255 -14.37 10.97 2.56
N GLU A 256 -14.83 10.85 1.31
CA GLU A 256 -16.20 11.14 0.91
C GLU A 256 -17.16 10.10 1.50
N GLU A 257 -16.82 8.83 1.45
CA GLU A 257 -17.62 7.75 2.02
C GLU A 257 -17.75 7.85 3.55
N TRP A 258 -16.79 8.50 4.23
CA TRP A 258 -16.93 8.79 5.65
C TRP A 258 -18.19 9.64 5.90
N ALA A 259 -18.42 10.66 5.08
CA ALA A 259 -19.60 11.53 5.19
C ALA A 259 -20.92 10.79 4.91
N HIS A 260 -20.89 9.71 4.14
CA HIS A 260 -22.07 8.92 3.77
C HIS A 260 -22.32 7.70 4.67
N LEU A 261 -21.33 7.23 5.41
CA LEU A 261 -21.42 6.03 6.24
C LEU A 261 -21.07 6.31 7.71
N GLN A 262 -19.85 6.72 7.99
CA GLN A 262 -19.36 6.90 9.36
C GLN A 262 -20.00 8.09 10.09
N TYR A 263 -20.48 9.07 9.36
CA TYR A 263 -21.24 10.17 9.91
C TYR A 263 -22.44 9.68 10.74
N PHE A 264 -23.07 8.58 10.35
CA PHE A 264 -24.24 8.00 11.01
C PHE A 264 -23.91 7.04 12.15
N ALA A 265 -22.63 6.73 12.39
CA ALA A 265 -22.24 5.91 13.52
C ALA A 265 -22.54 6.61 14.86
N ARG A 266 -22.56 5.85 15.95
CA ARG A 266 -22.86 6.42 17.29
C ARG A 266 -21.97 7.62 17.58
N LEU A 267 -22.56 8.65 18.19
CA LEU A 267 -21.80 9.81 18.67
C LEU A 267 -20.78 9.36 19.72
N GLY A 268 -19.60 9.92 19.64
CA GLY A 268 -18.54 9.60 20.60
C GLY A 268 -17.13 9.86 20.05
N PRO A 269 -16.11 9.72 20.91
CA PRO A 269 -14.73 10.08 20.60
C PRO A 269 -14.01 8.99 19.80
N THR A 270 -14.63 8.45 18.75
CA THR A 270 -13.98 7.48 17.85
C THR A 270 -12.72 8.11 17.24
N PRO A 271 -11.51 7.54 17.47
CA PRO A 271 -10.30 8.05 16.87
C PRO A 271 -10.37 7.91 15.36
N THR A 272 -10.39 9.04 14.67
CA THR A 272 -10.53 9.10 13.21
C THR A 272 -9.32 9.82 12.62
N PHE A 273 -8.47 9.06 11.95
CA PHE A 273 -7.27 9.55 11.28
C PHE A 273 -7.65 10.12 9.92
N VAL A 274 -7.38 11.38 9.70
CA VAL A 274 -7.59 12.04 8.41
C VAL A 274 -6.24 12.18 7.70
N ILE A 275 -6.06 11.36 6.67
CA ILE A 275 -4.80 11.22 5.94
C ILE A 275 -4.94 12.01 4.63
N SER A 276 -4.27 13.16 4.53
CA SER A 276 -4.31 14.06 3.39
C SER A 276 -2.90 14.48 2.98
N ALA A 277 -2.69 14.64 1.68
CA ALA A 277 -1.47 15.24 1.14
C ALA A 277 -1.53 16.79 1.12
N GLY A 278 -2.71 17.37 1.39
CA GLY A 278 -2.91 18.81 1.36
C GLY A 278 -2.99 19.41 -0.04
N GLU A 279 -3.30 18.59 -1.06
CA GLU A 279 -3.43 19.02 -2.45
C GLU A 279 -4.88 18.95 -2.93
N ARG A 280 -5.24 17.98 -3.78
CA ARG A 280 -6.60 17.88 -4.38
C ARG A 280 -7.69 17.67 -3.36
N ASP A 281 -7.40 16.93 -2.29
CA ASP A 281 -8.33 16.59 -1.23
C ASP A 281 -8.43 17.65 -0.11
N ALA A 282 -7.56 18.67 -0.09
CA ALA A 282 -7.38 19.58 1.05
C ALA A 282 -8.67 20.25 1.53
N SER A 283 -9.46 20.83 0.61
CA SER A 283 -10.70 21.50 0.96
C SER A 283 -11.74 20.54 1.55
N ARG A 284 -11.86 19.35 0.94
CA ARG A 284 -12.83 18.36 1.43
C ARG A 284 -12.40 17.75 2.76
N ALA A 285 -11.12 17.52 2.95
CA ALA A 285 -10.57 17.06 4.22
C ALA A 285 -10.93 18.03 5.36
N GLU A 286 -10.83 19.34 5.12
CA GLU A 286 -11.17 20.36 6.11
C GLU A 286 -12.68 20.40 6.43
N GLU A 287 -13.53 20.31 5.42
CA GLU A 287 -14.98 20.22 5.61
C GLU A 287 -15.37 19.00 6.46
N VAL A 288 -14.77 17.84 6.16
CA VAL A 288 -15.05 16.60 6.88
C VAL A 288 -14.52 16.65 8.31
N ARG A 289 -13.31 17.23 8.56
CA ARG A 289 -12.80 17.47 9.92
C ARG A 289 -13.75 18.33 10.75
N THR A 290 -14.26 19.40 10.14
CA THR A 290 -15.25 20.28 10.80
C THR A 290 -16.49 19.49 11.21
N ALA A 291 -17.02 18.66 10.34
CA ALA A 291 -18.16 17.80 10.64
C ALA A 291 -17.84 16.76 11.72
N MET A 292 -16.65 16.16 11.69
CA MET A 292 -16.17 15.21 12.71
C MET A 292 -16.14 15.86 14.10
N HIS A 293 -15.56 17.04 14.21
CA HIS A 293 -15.52 17.79 15.47
C HIS A 293 -16.93 18.11 15.97
N ALA A 294 -17.84 18.52 15.08
CA ALA A 294 -19.22 18.86 15.45
C ALA A 294 -20.00 17.69 16.07
N ILE A 295 -19.67 16.44 15.70
CA ILE A 295 -20.31 15.24 16.26
C ILE A 295 -19.45 14.56 17.34
N GLY A 296 -18.40 15.22 17.82
CA GLY A 296 -17.57 14.75 18.95
C GLY A 296 -16.59 13.63 18.61
N ARG A 297 -16.18 13.48 17.34
CA ARG A 297 -15.11 12.55 16.96
C ARG A 297 -13.75 13.03 17.48
N LEU A 298 -12.90 12.09 17.88
CA LEU A 298 -11.48 12.38 18.11
C LEU A 298 -10.77 12.41 16.75
N VAL A 299 -10.68 13.61 16.16
CA VAL A 299 -9.95 13.80 14.91
C VAL A 299 -8.45 13.69 15.18
N VAL A 300 -7.79 12.81 14.47
CA VAL A 300 -6.35 12.54 14.63
C VAL A 300 -5.60 13.03 13.40
N GLU A 301 -4.71 13.96 13.62
CA GLU A 301 -3.74 14.46 12.65
C GLU A 301 -2.34 14.34 13.25
N LEU A 302 -1.58 13.38 12.79
CA LEU A 302 -0.19 13.22 13.21
C LEU A 302 0.72 14.01 12.26
N PRO A 303 1.81 14.62 12.79
CA PRO A 303 2.68 15.45 11.98
C PRO A 303 3.37 14.63 10.88
N GLN A 304 3.46 15.22 9.70
CA GLN A 304 4.17 14.66 8.56
C GLN A 304 4.83 15.77 7.73
N THR A 305 5.89 15.42 7.00
CA THR A 305 6.54 16.31 6.05
C THR A 305 5.75 16.35 4.75
N SER A 306 5.74 17.50 4.07
CA SER A 306 5.13 17.63 2.75
C SER A 306 5.80 16.73 1.71
N CYS A 307 4.99 16.10 0.87
CA CYS A 307 5.40 15.25 -0.22
C CYS A 307 4.39 15.42 -1.36
N PRO A 308 4.81 15.44 -2.64
CA PRO A 308 3.86 15.47 -3.75
C PRO A 308 2.81 14.37 -3.63
N GLU A 309 1.55 14.71 -3.87
CA GLU A 309 0.40 13.82 -3.68
C GLU A 309 0.59 12.43 -4.32
N VAL A 310 1.18 12.40 -5.51
CA VAL A 310 1.43 11.17 -6.25
C VAL A 310 2.33 10.16 -5.49
N PHE A 311 3.19 10.63 -4.60
CA PHE A 311 4.07 9.81 -3.76
C PHE A 311 3.72 9.89 -2.28
N ALA A 312 2.67 10.63 -1.92
CA ALA A 312 2.27 10.83 -0.53
C ALA A 312 2.16 9.53 0.29
N PRO A 313 1.71 8.37 -0.25
CA PRO A 313 1.67 7.12 0.50
C PRO A 313 2.99 6.69 1.15
N LEU A 314 4.15 7.06 0.58
CA LEU A 314 5.46 6.79 1.18
C LEU A 314 5.76 7.63 2.44
N VAL A 315 5.00 8.67 2.69
CA VAL A 315 5.16 9.57 3.83
C VAL A 315 3.96 9.47 4.77
N SER A 316 2.75 9.60 4.22
CA SER A 316 1.49 9.65 4.98
C SER A 316 1.15 8.35 5.73
N SER A 317 1.69 7.20 5.31
CA SER A 317 1.48 5.93 6.00
C SER A 317 2.31 5.79 7.28
N ILE A 318 3.39 6.57 7.42
CA ILE A 318 4.34 6.43 8.53
C ILE A 318 3.72 6.78 9.89
N PRO A 319 3.07 7.95 10.07
CA PRO A 319 2.54 8.33 11.37
C PRO A 319 1.50 7.35 11.94
N PRO A 320 0.50 6.87 11.17
CA PRO A 320 -0.44 5.87 11.66
C PRO A 320 0.20 4.51 11.94
N MET A 321 1.23 4.10 11.17
CA MET A 321 1.97 2.87 11.49
C MET A 321 2.73 2.97 12.81
N LEU A 322 3.38 4.11 13.09
CA LEU A 322 4.05 4.37 14.36
C LEU A 322 3.05 4.32 15.52
N PHE A 323 1.86 4.90 15.33
CA PHE A 323 0.78 4.79 16.32
C PHE A 323 0.41 3.33 16.61
N ALA A 324 0.20 2.52 15.57
CA ALA A 324 -0.12 1.09 15.73
C ALA A 324 1.01 0.32 16.43
N ALA A 325 2.27 0.64 16.12
CA ALA A 325 3.43 0.02 16.75
C ALA A 325 3.54 0.37 18.25
N HIS A 326 3.38 1.64 18.64
CA HIS A 326 3.39 2.05 20.02
C HIS A 326 2.20 1.50 20.80
N ARG A 327 1.02 1.49 20.20
CA ARG A 327 -0.17 0.93 20.83
C ARG A 327 -0.03 -0.58 21.07
N ALA A 328 0.53 -1.33 20.13
CA ALA A 328 0.82 -2.75 20.31
C ALA A 328 1.77 -3.00 21.49
N GLU A 329 2.81 -2.18 21.63
CA GLU A 329 3.76 -2.22 22.76
C GLU A 329 3.07 -1.97 24.08
N LEU A 330 2.27 -0.90 24.18
CA LEU A 330 1.55 -0.53 25.40
C LEU A 330 0.50 -1.58 25.80
N LEU A 331 -0.10 -2.28 24.84
CA LEU A 331 -1.03 -3.37 25.08
C LEU A 331 -0.33 -4.71 25.42
N GLY A 332 0.99 -4.80 25.26
CA GLY A 332 1.74 -6.03 25.42
C GLY A 332 1.48 -7.07 24.32
N GLU A 333 1.09 -6.63 23.14
CA GLU A 333 0.77 -7.50 22.00
C GLU A 333 2.05 -8.00 21.29
N PRO A 334 1.98 -9.17 20.62
CA PRO A 334 3.15 -9.77 19.95
C PRO A 334 3.53 -9.10 18.62
N TYR A 335 3.07 -7.89 18.32
CA TYR A 335 3.26 -7.10 17.10
C TYR A 335 2.74 -7.72 15.80
N PHE A 336 2.40 -9.00 15.78
CA PHE A 336 1.80 -9.66 14.63
C PHE A 336 0.86 -10.77 15.07
N ARG A 337 -0.42 -10.54 14.95
CA ARG A 337 -1.45 -11.46 15.44
C ARG A 337 -1.76 -12.64 14.52
N GLY A 338 -1.08 -12.73 13.38
CA GLY A 338 -1.32 -13.77 12.38
C GLY A 338 -1.16 -15.21 12.87
N PHE A 339 -0.44 -15.42 13.98
CA PHE A 339 -0.19 -16.72 14.60
C PHE A 339 -0.79 -16.87 16.00
N ALA A 340 -1.51 -15.86 16.50
CA ALA A 340 -2.06 -15.87 17.86
C ALA A 340 -3.39 -16.64 17.96
N GLY A 341 -3.61 -17.31 19.07
CA GLY A 341 -4.86 -18.01 19.40
C GLY A 341 -5.23 -19.10 18.40
N GLY A 342 -6.52 -19.18 18.05
CA GLY A 342 -7.07 -20.18 17.12
C GLY A 342 -6.66 -20.03 15.65
N ARG A 343 -5.69 -19.15 15.34
CA ARG A 343 -5.20 -18.93 13.98
C ARG A 343 -4.20 -19.98 13.51
N SER A 344 -3.86 -20.97 14.34
CA SER A 344 -2.99 -22.08 13.95
C SER A 344 -3.66 -22.99 12.91
N ILE A 345 -2.85 -23.67 12.10
CA ILE A 345 -3.34 -24.64 11.11
C ILE A 345 -4.12 -25.79 11.79
N GLU A 346 -3.69 -26.22 12.98
CA GLU A 346 -4.33 -27.28 13.77
C GLU A 346 -5.79 -26.95 14.13
N HIS A 347 -6.09 -25.67 14.35
CA HIS A 347 -7.44 -25.19 14.64
C HIS A 347 -8.22 -24.74 13.39
N GLY A 348 -7.75 -25.12 12.21
CA GLY A 348 -8.40 -24.76 10.94
C GLY A 348 -8.08 -23.38 10.38
N GLY A 349 -7.32 -22.55 11.11
CA GLY A 349 -6.81 -21.27 10.69
C GLY A 349 -5.47 -21.37 9.95
N GLY A 350 -4.63 -20.38 10.16
CA GLY A 350 -3.31 -20.26 9.56
C GLY A 350 -3.31 -19.45 8.26
N ILE A 351 -2.42 -18.49 8.22
CA ILE A 351 -2.34 -17.50 7.11
C ILE A 351 -2.14 -18.21 5.77
N SER A 352 -1.23 -19.18 5.70
CA SER A 352 -0.95 -19.91 4.46
C SER A 352 -2.17 -20.67 3.97
N ARG A 353 -2.90 -21.32 4.86
CA ARG A 353 -4.10 -22.12 4.51
C ARG A 353 -5.23 -21.25 3.96
N ILE A 354 -5.55 -20.12 4.58
CA ILE A 354 -6.64 -19.26 4.12
C ILE A 354 -6.27 -18.46 2.85
N ARG A 355 -4.99 -18.28 2.58
CA ARG A 355 -4.48 -17.59 1.37
C ARG A 355 -4.32 -18.53 0.18
N THR A 356 -4.29 -19.84 0.40
CA THR A 356 -4.23 -20.86 -0.64
C THR A 356 -5.61 -21.48 -0.84
N SER A 357 -6.01 -21.68 -2.08
CA SER A 357 -7.29 -22.30 -2.41
C SER A 357 -7.25 -22.83 -3.85
N VAL A 358 -8.26 -23.61 -4.24
CA VAL A 358 -8.37 -24.12 -5.60
C VAL A 358 -8.55 -22.96 -6.59
N MET A 359 -7.69 -22.91 -7.60
CA MET A 359 -7.87 -22.00 -8.76
C MET A 359 -9.01 -22.52 -9.65
N LYS A 360 -9.83 -21.61 -10.14
CA LYS A 360 -10.73 -21.94 -11.25
C LYS A 360 -10.02 -21.64 -12.57
N ALA A 361 -10.06 -22.62 -13.45
CA ALA A 361 -9.45 -22.53 -14.79
C ALA A 361 -10.15 -21.47 -15.66
#